data_cc8673abbe539d22ddc177c9ea99086b
#
_entry.id   cc8673abbe539d22ddc177c9ea99086b
#
_cell.length_a   1.000
_cell.length_b   1.000
_cell.length_c   1.000
_cell.angle_alpha   90.00
_cell.angle_beta   90.00
_cell.angle_gamma   90.00
#
_symmetry.space_group_name_H-M   'P 1'
#
loop_
_entity.id
_entity.type
_entity.pdbx_description
1 polymer ?
#
loop_
_entity_poly.entity_id
_entity_poly.type
_entity_poly.pdbx_seq_one_letter_code
_entity_poly.pdbx_strand_id
1 'polypeptide(L)'
;DSLRMALNRRGLNIFTLQSNPVWVSRSADGGLLHSNRVFFEGAHREAFIAIEIDLHRDTELPDLERDLLAVLEDVQIVVDDFDPMRQRVDKLITELSETAASVINCKESLEFLRWIHNGYFTFLGSAEFDLVRDDGELYLREITQSRLGLMDKYGDDTREESLKRLNPGVMALYESEDILTFTKSSRRSRVH
;
A
#
# COMPACT_ATOMS: atom_id res chain seq x y z
N ASP A 1 -6.53 -12.04 -3.07
CA ASP A 1 -5.52 -12.59 -2.14
C ASP A 1 -5.64 -12.00 -0.73
N SER A 2 -5.88 -10.68 -0.55
CA SER A 2 -5.98 -10.04 0.76
C SER A 2 -7.03 -10.67 1.68
N LEU A 3 -8.25 -10.94 1.17
CA LEU A 3 -9.30 -11.62 1.94
C LEU A 3 -8.89 -13.06 2.31
N ARG A 4 -8.27 -13.79 1.38
CA ARG A 4 -7.76 -15.15 1.67
C ARG A 4 -6.75 -15.14 2.82
N MET A 5 -5.83 -14.17 2.79
CA MET A 5 -4.84 -14.03 3.86
C MET A 5 -5.50 -13.68 5.21
N ALA A 6 -6.51 -12.83 5.21
CA ALA A 6 -7.24 -12.47 6.43
C ALA A 6 -7.94 -13.69 7.04
N LEU A 7 -8.62 -14.49 6.23
CA LEU A 7 -9.27 -15.73 6.65
C LEU A 7 -8.25 -16.75 7.18
N ASN A 8 -7.16 -16.97 6.45
CA ASN A 8 -6.08 -17.88 6.88
C ASN A 8 -5.45 -17.47 8.21
N ARG A 9 -5.27 -16.15 8.47
CA ARG A 9 -4.75 -15.66 9.75
C ARG A 9 -5.67 -15.96 10.93
N ARG A 10 -6.97 -16.07 10.68
CA ARG A 10 -7.97 -16.51 11.68
C ARG A 10 -8.03 -18.03 11.81
N GLY A 11 -7.26 -18.76 11.01
CA GLY A 11 -7.25 -20.22 11.02
C GLY A 11 -8.48 -20.85 10.33
N LEU A 12 -9.17 -20.09 9.48
CA LEU A 12 -10.36 -20.55 8.76
C LEU A 12 -9.95 -21.34 7.52
N ASN A 13 -10.61 -22.48 7.31
CA ASN A 13 -10.48 -23.23 6.07
C ASN A 13 -11.37 -22.62 4.99
N ILE A 14 -10.81 -22.38 3.82
CA ILE A 14 -11.54 -21.85 2.67
C ILE A 14 -11.79 -23.01 1.72
N PHE A 15 -13.06 -23.37 1.51
CA PHE A 15 -13.46 -24.41 0.58
C PHE A 15 -13.59 -23.89 -0.84
N THR A 16 -14.16 -22.69 -0.98
CA THR A 16 -14.37 -22.06 -2.29
C THR A 16 -14.07 -20.57 -2.19
N LEU A 17 -13.40 -20.01 -3.18
CA LEU A 17 -13.23 -18.58 -3.37
C LEU A 17 -13.44 -18.27 -4.84
N GLN A 18 -14.48 -17.53 -5.15
CA GLN A 18 -14.84 -17.09 -6.49
C GLN A 18 -14.84 -15.56 -6.53
N SER A 19 -14.19 -14.98 -7.52
CA SER A 19 -14.19 -13.55 -7.76
C SER A 19 -14.50 -13.28 -9.23
N ASN A 20 -15.60 -12.58 -9.47
CA ASN A 20 -16.01 -12.21 -10.82
C ASN A 20 -16.29 -10.72 -10.88
N PRO A 21 -15.74 -10.02 -11.87
CA PRO A 21 -16.14 -8.65 -12.12
C PRO A 21 -17.54 -8.60 -12.71
N VAL A 22 -18.35 -7.68 -12.21
CA VAL A 22 -19.71 -7.41 -12.68
C VAL A 22 -19.85 -5.93 -13.00
N TRP A 23 -20.69 -5.63 -13.97
CA TRP A 23 -21.09 -4.26 -14.26
C TRP A 23 -22.32 -3.93 -13.45
N VAL A 24 -22.30 -2.86 -12.67
CA VAL A 24 -23.38 -2.45 -11.78
C VAL A 24 -23.74 -0.99 -11.96
N SER A 25 -25.02 -0.67 -11.75
CA SER A 25 -25.45 0.70 -11.49
C SER A 25 -26.04 0.79 -10.10
N ARG A 26 -25.77 1.89 -9.42
CA ARG A 26 -26.24 2.15 -8.07
C ARG A 26 -27.02 3.45 -7.99
N SER A 27 -27.95 3.51 -7.06
CA SER A 27 -28.63 4.75 -6.68
C SER A 27 -27.69 5.68 -5.89
N ALA A 28 -28.10 6.94 -5.71
CA ALA A 28 -27.29 7.94 -5.00
C ALA A 28 -26.98 7.56 -3.53
N ASP A 29 -27.81 6.73 -2.93
CA ASP A 29 -27.63 6.15 -1.58
C ASP A 29 -26.83 4.84 -1.56
N GLY A 30 -26.26 4.43 -2.71
CA GLY A 30 -25.45 3.23 -2.86
C GLY A 30 -26.22 1.92 -3.10
N GLY A 31 -27.56 1.96 -3.12
CA GLY A 31 -28.39 0.78 -3.39
C GLY A 31 -28.15 0.21 -4.79
N LEU A 32 -28.08 -1.12 -4.91
CA LEU A 32 -27.91 -1.78 -6.20
C LEU A 32 -29.19 -1.65 -7.03
N LEU A 33 -29.12 -1.00 -8.19
CA LEU A 33 -30.23 -0.85 -9.13
C LEU A 33 -30.22 -1.94 -10.19
N HIS A 34 -29.08 -2.22 -10.79
CA HIS A 34 -28.92 -3.22 -11.83
C HIS A 34 -27.52 -3.81 -11.84
N SER A 35 -27.40 -5.07 -12.22
CA SER A 35 -26.12 -5.76 -12.41
C SER A 35 -26.15 -6.63 -13.67
N ASN A 36 -25.02 -6.68 -14.40
CA ASN A 36 -24.85 -7.51 -15.57
C ASN A 36 -23.38 -7.95 -15.72
N ARG A 37 -23.16 -9.06 -16.42
CA ARG A 37 -21.81 -9.48 -16.84
C ARG A 37 -21.27 -8.69 -18.02
N VAL A 38 -22.15 -8.07 -18.80
CA VAL A 38 -21.83 -7.27 -19.97
C VAL A 38 -22.01 -5.79 -19.63
N PHE A 39 -21.13 -4.94 -20.16
CA PHE A 39 -21.21 -3.49 -19.98
C PHE A 39 -22.57 -2.94 -20.47
N PHE A 40 -23.11 -1.99 -19.74
CA PHE A 40 -24.26 -1.17 -20.11
C PHE A 40 -24.03 0.29 -19.69
N GLU A 41 -24.72 1.20 -20.33
CA GLU A 41 -24.56 2.64 -20.10
C GLU A 41 -24.88 3.03 -18.66
N GLY A 42 -24.01 3.85 -18.05
CA GLY A 42 -24.13 4.25 -16.64
C GLY A 42 -23.65 3.20 -15.63
N ALA A 43 -23.07 2.07 -16.10
CA ALA A 43 -22.51 1.06 -15.24
C ALA A 43 -21.04 1.35 -14.90
N HIS A 44 -20.64 0.99 -13.69
CA HIS A 44 -19.26 0.87 -13.26
C HIS A 44 -18.92 -0.57 -12.91
N ARG A 45 -17.65 -0.90 -12.84
CA ARG A 45 -17.18 -2.27 -12.62
C ARG A 45 -16.93 -2.51 -11.15
N GLU A 46 -17.55 -3.54 -10.60
CA GLU A 46 -17.34 -4.00 -9.23
C GLU A 46 -16.89 -5.45 -9.19
N ALA A 47 -16.19 -5.84 -8.12
CA ALA A 47 -15.83 -7.22 -7.86
C ALA A 47 -16.91 -7.87 -7.00
N PHE A 48 -17.55 -8.91 -7.52
CA PHE A 48 -18.39 -9.82 -6.72
C PHE A 48 -17.52 -10.98 -6.22
N ILE A 49 -17.41 -11.11 -4.89
CA ILE A 49 -16.57 -12.12 -4.25
C ILE A 49 -17.46 -13.02 -3.38
N ALA A 50 -17.45 -14.31 -3.66
CA ALA A 50 -18.12 -15.33 -2.85
C ALA A 50 -17.05 -16.25 -2.23
N ILE A 51 -17.11 -16.44 -0.92
CA ILE A 51 -16.16 -17.26 -0.18
C ILE A 51 -16.95 -18.22 0.70
N GLU A 52 -16.67 -19.53 0.57
CA GLU A 52 -17.19 -20.57 1.43
C GLU A 52 -16.11 -20.98 2.42
N ILE A 53 -16.44 -20.92 3.71
CA ILE A 53 -15.53 -21.20 4.82
C ILE A 53 -16.17 -22.22 5.78
N ASP A 54 -15.40 -22.64 6.80
CA ASP A 54 -15.89 -23.49 7.88
C ASP A 54 -17.12 -22.89 8.57
N LEU A 55 -17.94 -23.77 9.10
CA LEU A 55 -19.09 -23.37 9.91
C LEU A 55 -18.63 -22.62 11.16
N HIS A 56 -19.14 -21.42 11.33
CA HIS A 56 -18.90 -20.56 12.49
C HIS A 56 -20.16 -20.34 13.31
N ARG A 57 -19.94 -19.97 14.57
CA ARG A 57 -21.04 -19.55 15.45
C ARG A 57 -21.53 -18.17 15.01
N ASP A 58 -22.83 -17.96 15.06
CA ASP A 58 -23.43 -16.66 14.71
C ASP A 58 -22.85 -15.49 15.52
N THR A 59 -22.40 -15.75 16.75
CA THR A 59 -21.76 -14.75 17.62
C THR A 59 -20.38 -14.29 17.15
N GLU A 60 -19.70 -15.05 16.27
CA GLU A 60 -18.38 -14.75 15.73
C GLU A 60 -18.45 -14.03 14.38
N LEU A 61 -19.60 -14.08 13.70
CA LEU A 61 -19.80 -13.49 12.39
C LEU A 61 -19.58 -11.94 12.36
N PRO A 62 -20.07 -11.17 13.36
CA PRO A 62 -19.84 -9.71 13.33
C PRO A 62 -18.36 -9.31 13.43
N ASP A 63 -17.57 -10.07 14.17
CA ASP A 63 -16.13 -9.83 14.26
C ASP A 63 -15.40 -10.19 12.97
N LEU A 64 -15.83 -11.27 12.31
CA LEU A 64 -15.32 -11.68 11.03
C LEU A 64 -15.65 -10.63 9.95
N GLU A 65 -16.91 -10.19 9.89
CA GLU A 65 -17.36 -9.15 8.96
C GLU A 65 -16.55 -7.87 9.11
N ARG A 66 -16.39 -7.37 10.35
CA ARG A 66 -15.60 -6.17 10.65
C ARG A 66 -14.16 -6.30 10.13
N ASP A 67 -13.52 -7.44 10.35
CA ASP A 67 -12.14 -7.66 9.92
C ASP A 67 -12.03 -7.73 8.39
N LEU A 68 -12.98 -8.36 7.71
CA LEU A 68 -13.00 -8.42 6.25
C LEU A 68 -13.28 -7.04 5.64
N LEU A 69 -14.18 -6.26 6.22
CA LEU A 69 -14.45 -4.87 5.80
C LEU A 69 -13.20 -4.00 5.98
N ALA A 70 -12.47 -4.12 7.09
CA ALA A 70 -11.23 -3.40 7.30
C ALA A 70 -10.15 -3.75 6.25
N VAL A 71 -10.09 -5.02 5.81
CA VAL A 71 -9.18 -5.45 4.74
C VAL A 71 -9.59 -4.84 3.39
N LEU A 72 -10.89 -4.80 3.09
CA LEU A 72 -11.39 -4.20 1.85
C LEU A 72 -11.14 -2.69 1.81
N GLU A 73 -11.30 -2.01 2.93
CA GLU A 73 -10.96 -0.59 3.06
C GLU A 73 -9.46 -0.34 2.83
N ASP A 74 -8.59 -1.16 3.41
CA ASP A 74 -7.14 -1.08 3.17
C ASP A 74 -6.81 -1.29 1.68
N VAL A 75 -7.45 -2.25 1.01
CA VAL A 75 -7.29 -2.49 -0.43
C VAL A 75 -7.74 -1.28 -1.23
N GLN A 76 -8.89 -0.68 -0.87
CA GLN A 76 -9.42 0.48 -1.57
C GLN A 76 -8.44 1.67 -1.50
N ILE A 77 -7.93 1.97 -0.31
CA ILE A 77 -6.94 3.04 -0.11
C ILE A 77 -5.69 2.82 -0.97
N VAL A 78 -5.18 1.58 -1.01
CA VAL A 78 -4.01 1.25 -1.84
C VAL A 78 -4.30 1.41 -3.33
N VAL A 79 -5.50 1.02 -3.78
CA VAL A 79 -5.90 1.13 -5.19
C VAL A 79 -6.10 2.60 -5.59
N ASP A 80 -6.72 3.40 -4.73
CA ASP A 80 -6.96 4.82 -4.99
C ASP A 80 -5.65 5.61 -5.11
N ASP A 81 -4.65 5.25 -4.29
CA ASP A 81 -3.34 5.91 -4.26
C ASP A 81 -2.29 5.23 -5.16
N PHE A 82 -2.66 4.17 -5.91
CA PHE A 82 -1.70 3.40 -6.71
C PHE A 82 -1.00 4.25 -7.77
N ASP A 83 -1.76 5.01 -8.56
CA ASP A 83 -1.20 5.87 -9.59
C ASP A 83 -0.33 7.01 -9.04
N PRO A 84 -0.73 7.73 -7.98
CA PRO A 84 0.15 8.68 -7.30
C PRO A 84 1.46 8.06 -6.80
N MET A 85 1.42 6.89 -6.17
CA MET A 85 2.64 6.19 -5.71
C MET A 85 3.55 5.80 -6.88
N ARG A 86 2.97 5.32 -7.97
CA ARG A 86 3.70 4.96 -9.17
C ARG A 86 4.37 6.17 -9.84
N GLN A 87 3.68 7.31 -9.89
CA GLN A 87 4.25 8.57 -10.40
C GLN A 87 5.44 9.05 -9.59
N ARG A 88 5.47 8.83 -8.28
CA ARG A 88 6.67 9.13 -7.45
C ARG A 88 7.87 8.30 -7.87
N VAL A 89 7.68 7.02 -8.15
CA VAL A 89 8.77 6.16 -8.64
C VAL A 89 9.26 6.63 -10.01
N ASP A 90 8.36 7.05 -10.91
CA ASP A 90 8.72 7.63 -12.21
C ASP A 90 9.58 8.90 -12.05
N LYS A 91 9.18 9.77 -11.12
CA LYS A 91 9.94 10.99 -10.79
C LYS A 91 11.34 10.64 -10.29
N LEU A 92 11.46 9.70 -9.36
CA LEU A 92 12.76 9.23 -8.85
C LEU A 92 13.64 8.63 -9.95
N ILE A 93 13.07 7.84 -10.87
CA ILE A 93 13.80 7.26 -12.01
C ILE A 93 14.34 8.39 -12.91
N THR A 94 13.53 9.42 -13.14
CA THR A 94 13.94 10.57 -13.97
C THR A 94 15.08 11.34 -13.31
N GLU A 95 14.93 11.74 -12.04
CA GLU A 95 15.94 12.49 -11.27
C GLU A 95 17.27 11.73 -11.15
N LEU A 96 17.21 10.43 -10.85
CA LEU A 96 18.39 9.58 -10.77
C LEU A 96 19.05 9.37 -12.14
N SER A 97 18.28 9.28 -13.22
CA SER A 97 18.83 9.13 -14.58
C SER A 97 19.61 10.37 -15.02
N GLU A 98 19.17 11.56 -14.62
CA GLU A 98 19.87 12.83 -14.87
C GLU A 98 21.17 12.93 -14.06
N THR A 99 21.20 12.37 -12.87
CA THR A 99 22.33 12.43 -11.93
C THR A 99 23.31 11.27 -12.11
N ALA A 100 22.92 10.21 -12.83
CA ALA A 100 23.64 8.93 -12.96
C ALA A 100 25.08 9.02 -13.46
N ALA A 101 25.46 10.10 -14.15
CA ALA A 101 26.82 10.32 -14.63
C ALA A 101 27.83 10.62 -13.52
N SER A 102 27.38 11.00 -12.32
CA SER A 102 28.21 11.47 -11.21
C SER A 102 28.20 10.60 -9.96
N VAL A 103 27.32 9.58 -9.90
CA VAL A 103 27.09 8.77 -8.68
C VAL A 103 27.44 7.30 -8.90
N ILE A 104 28.29 6.77 -8.02
CA ILE A 104 28.66 5.36 -7.96
C ILE A 104 27.39 4.55 -7.57
N ASN A 105 27.17 3.39 -8.16
CA ASN A 105 26.02 2.48 -7.92
C ASN A 105 24.64 2.96 -8.42
N CYS A 106 24.55 4.08 -9.14
CA CYS A 106 23.28 4.59 -9.64
C CYS A 106 22.60 3.63 -10.63
N LYS A 107 23.37 2.88 -11.40
CA LYS A 107 22.83 1.97 -12.44
C LYS A 107 21.97 0.85 -11.86
N GLU A 108 22.45 0.17 -10.83
CA GLU A 108 21.70 -0.94 -10.18
C GLU A 108 20.41 -0.39 -9.52
N SER A 109 20.52 0.76 -8.86
CA SER A 109 19.37 1.44 -8.26
C SER A 109 18.30 1.80 -9.29
N LEU A 110 18.70 2.30 -10.46
CA LEU A 110 17.81 2.60 -11.57
C LEU A 110 17.16 1.35 -12.16
N GLU A 111 17.92 0.27 -12.34
CA GLU A 111 17.38 -1.00 -12.84
C GLU A 111 16.36 -1.58 -11.86
N PHE A 112 16.62 -1.48 -10.56
CA PHE A 112 15.70 -1.93 -9.52
C PHE A 112 14.42 -1.06 -9.49
N LEU A 113 14.54 0.28 -9.53
CA LEU A 113 13.37 1.16 -9.58
C LEU A 113 12.49 0.90 -10.81
N ARG A 114 13.11 0.67 -11.97
CA ARG A 114 12.38 0.28 -13.19
C ARG A 114 11.70 -1.07 -13.03
N TRP A 115 12.34 -2.03 -12.35
CA TRP A 115 11.75 -3.32 -12.10
C TRP A 115 10.51 -3.20 -11.21
N ILE A 116 10.57 -2.48 -10.09
CA ILE A 116 9.38 -2.28 -9.23
C ILE A 116 8.28 -1.50 -9.94
N HIS A 117 8.63 -0.50 -10.76
CA HIS A 117 7.68 0.29 -11.55
C HIS A 117 6.95 -0.55 -12.60
N ASN A 118 7.59 -1.55 -13.18
CA ASN A 118 7.02 -2.44 -14.20
C ASN A 118 6.01 -3.48 -13.65
N GLY A 119 5.56 -3.35 -12.43
CA GLY A 119 4.51 -4.17 -11.83
C GLY A 119 4.98 -5.45 -11.17
N TYR A 120 6.29 -5.62 -10.98
CA TYR A 120 6.85 -6.74 -10.20
C TYR A 120 6.78 -6.52 -8.69
N PHE A 121 6.28 -5.36 -8.28
CA PHE A 121 6.14 -4.97 -6.89
C PHE A 121 4.79 -4.33 -6.63
N THR A 122 4.19 -4.57 -5.48
CA THR A 122 2.93 -3.95 -5.07
C THR A 122 3.22 -2.84 -4.06
N PHE A 123 2.93 -1.59 -4.43
CA PHE A 123 3.02 -0.47 -3.51
C PHE A 123 1.84 -0.51 -2.55
N LEU A 124 2.11 -0.49 -1.27
CA LEU A 124 1.08 -0.44 -0.23
C LEU A 124 0.98 0.92 0.44
N GLY A 125 2.01 1.72 0.33
CA GLY A 125 2.06 3.07 0.85
C GLY A 125 3.41 3.72 0.57
N SER A 126 3.46 5.04 0.62
CA SER A 126 4.68 5.83 0.51
C SER A 126 4.60 7.09 1.36
N ALA A 127 5.76 7.60 1.78
CA ALA A 127 5.92 8.89 2.43
C ALA A 127 7.27 9.48 2.05
N GLU A 128 7.38 10.79 2.10
CA GLU A 128 8.62 11.52 1.81
C GLU A 128 9.13 12.20 3.08
N PHE A 129 10.44 12.20 3.25
CA PHE A 129 11.09 12.76 4.43
C PHE A 129 12.32 13.57 4.01
N ASP A 130 12.50 14.72 4.66
CA ASP A 130 13.77 15.44 4.66
C ASP A 130 14.70 14.87 5.73
N LEU A 131 15.96 14.70 5.37
CA LEU A 131 17.00 14.39 6.33
C LEU A 131 17.56 15.70 6.89
N VAL A 132 17.34 15.93 8.18
CA VAL A 132 17.77 17.16 8.87
C VAL A 132 18.89 16.83 9.86
N ARG A 133 19.98 17.59 9.83
CA ARG A 133 21.05 17.49 10.83
C ARG A 133 20.92 18.63 11.84
N ASP A 134 20.79 18.28 13.10
CA ASP A 134 20.71 19.24 14.21
C ASP A 134 21.59 18.76 15.37
N ASP A 135 22.42 19.64 15.91
CA ASP A 135 23.42 19.35 16.96
C ASP A 135 24.27 18.07 16.73
N GLY A 136 24.58 17.77 15.46
CA GLY A 136 25.36 16.57 15.07
C GLY A 136 24.57 15.28 15.00
N GLU A 137 23.29 15.30 15.30
CA GLU A 137 22.37 14.16 15.18
C GLU A 137 21.53 14.27 13.90
N LEU A 138 21.14 13.11 13.36
CA LEU A 138 20.28 13.01 12.19
C LEU A 138 18.82 12.77 12.60
N TYR A 139 17.94 13.51 11.97
CA TYR A 139 16.49 13.44 12.14
C TYR A 139 15.80 13.30 10.79
N LEU A 140 14.68 12.60 10.76
CA LEU A 140 13.75 12.61 9.64
C LEU A 140 12.62 13.59 9.95
N ARG A 141 12.42 14.55 9.07
CA ARG A 141 11.26 15.43 9.06
C ARG A 141 10.34 15.03 7.92
N GLU A 142 9.13 14.63 8.24
CA GLU A 142 8.16 14.27 7.23
C GLU A 142 7.74 15.50 6.42
N ILE A 143 7.68 15.33 5.09
CA ILE A 143 7.13 16.33 4.19
C ILE A 143 5.61 16.29 4.32
N THR A 144 5.02 17.43 4.71
CA THR A 144 3.57 17.57 4.91
C THR A 144 2.79 17.08 3.69
N GLN A 145 1.74 16.31 3.93
CA GLN A 145 0.87 15.73 2.91
C GLN A 145 1.57 14.78 1.91
N SER A 146 2.73 14.23 2.29
CA SER A 146 3.44 13.29 1.43
C SER A 146 2.97 11.84 1.59
N ARG A 147 2.18 11.51 2.61
CA ARG A 147 1.71 10.15 2.85
C ARG A 147 0.70 9.72 1.80
N LEU A 148 0.84 8.48 1.33
CA LEU A 148 -0.08 7.82 0.42
C LEU A 148 -0.31 6.38 0.87
N GLY A 149 -1.47 5.82 0.53
CA GLY A 149 -1.82 4.44 0.82
C GLY A 149 -1.88 4.15 2.32
N LEU A 150 -1.40 2.98 2.71
CA LEU A 150 -1.43 2.56 4.13
C LEU A 150 -0.51 3.39 5.04
N MET A 151 0.42 4.15 4.48
CA MET A 151 1.22 5.09 5.26
C MET A 151 0.39 6.28 5.73
N ASP A 152 -0.62 6.70 4.99
CA ASP A 152 -1.55 7.75 5.43
C ASP A 152 -2.49 7.23 6.53
N LYS A 153 -3.03 6.03 6.38
CA LYS A 153 -3.97 5.43 7.34
C LYS A 153 -3.31 5.01 8.66
N TYR A 154 -2.11 4.41 8.59
CA TYR A 154 -1.44 3.76 9.74
C TYR A 154 -0.14 4.43 10.16
N GLY A 155 0.23 5.53 9.52
CA GLY A 155 1.38 6.32 9.96
C GLY A 155 1.15 6.90 11.35
N ASP A 156 2.23 7.01 12.15
CA ASP A 156 2.14 7.61 13.48
C ASP A 156 1.55 9.02 13.37
N ASP A 157 0.54 9.30 14.18
CA ASP A 157 -0.26 10.55 14.16
C ASP A 157 0.48 11.76 14.73
N THR A 158 1.80 11.70 14.82
CA THR A 158 2.65 12.84 15.16
C THR A 158 2.67 13.83 13.98
N ARG A 159 1.50 14.41 13.69
CA ARG A 159 1.27 15.41 12.62
C ARG A 159 1.90 16.77 12.90
N GLU A 160 2.45 16.97 14.07
CA GLU A 160 3.27 18.14 14.37
C GLU A 160 4.71 17.81 13.95
N GLU A 161 5.40 18.74 13.31
CA GLU A 161 6.81 18.79 12.87
C GLU A 161 7.82 17.99 13.73
N SER A 162 7.47 16.76 14.12
CA SER A 162 8.29 15.95 15.00
C SER A 162 9.47 15.39 14.22
N LEU A 163 10.60 15.99 14.48
CA LEU A 163 11.88 15.43 14.10
C LEU A 163 11.99 14.04 14.74
N LYS A 164 11.95 12.99 13.93
CA LYS A 164 12.13 11.63 14.41
C LYS A 164 13.60 11.31 14.47
N ARG A 165 14.15 11.27 15.68
CA ARG A 165 15.55 10.88 15.91
C ARG A 165 15.82 9.49 15.37
N LEU A 166 16.84 9.37 14.53
CA LEU A 166 17.27 8.09 14.00
C LEU A 166 18.15 7.36 15.02
N ASN A 167 17.91 6.05 15.16
CA ASN A 167 18.84 5.23 15.92
C ASN A 167 20.17 5.05 15.15
N PRO A 168 21.29 4.72 15.84
CA PRO A 168 22.61 4.65 15.19
C PRO A 168 22.68 3.67 14.00
N GLY A 169 21.95 2.57 14.05
CA GLY A 169 21.92 1.60 12.96
C GLY A 169 21.19 2.12 11.70
N VAL A 170 20.15 2.92 11.89
CA VAL A 170 19.45 3.57 10.80
C VAL A 170 20.24 4.77 10.28
N MET A 171 20.93 5.53 11.14
CA MET A 171 21.82 6.62 10.73
C MET A 171 22.89 6.13 9.74
N ALA A 172 23.50 4.99 10.00
CA ALA A 172 24.52 4.40 9.12
C ALA A 172 23.98 4.10 7.70
N LEU A 173 22.67 3.75 7.56
CA LEU A 173 22.05 3.55 6.27
C LEU A 173 21.87 4.85 5.48
N TYR A 174 21.51 5.93 6.18
CA TYR A 174 21.35 7.25 5.54
C TYR A 174 22.68 7.97 5.25
N GLU A 175 23.76 7.56 5.92
CA GLU A 175 25.11 8.08 5.68
C GLU A 175 25.90 7.21 4.68
N SER A 176 25.34 6.07 4.24
CA SER A 176 25.95 5.21 3.23
C SER A 176 25.90 5.87 1.85
N GLU A 177 26.81 5.44 0.97
CA GLU A 177 26.80 5.85 -0.45
C GLU A 177 25.70 5.13 -1.25
N ASP A 178 24.95 4.24 -0.62
CA ASP A 178 23.88 3.48 -1.26
C ASP A 178 22.63 4.33 -1.46
N ILE A 179 22.19 4.45 -2.70
CA ILE A 179 20.98 5.21 -3.06
C ILE A 179 19.71 4.49 -2.58
N LEU A 180 19.73 3.16 -2.56
CA LEU A 180 18.61 2.32 -2.14
C LEU A 180 19.03 1.42 -0.99
N THR A 181 18.24 1.42 0.06
CA THR A 181 18.38 0.52 1.19
C THR A 181 17.08 -0.23 1.45
N PHE A 182 17.19 -1.46 1.96
CA PHE A 182 16.05 -2.29 2.27
C PHE A 182 16.04 -2.67 3.73
N THR A 183 14.88 -2.54 4.36
CA THR A 183 14.65 -3.08 5.69
C THR A 183 13.53 -4.11 5.63
N LYS A 184 13.75 -5.26 6.28
CA LYS A 184 12.70 -6.25 6.44
C LYS A 184 11.86 -5.91 7.68
N SER A 185 10.60 -5.53 7.47
CA SER A 185 9.66 -5.35 8.58
C SER A 185 9.07 -6.69 9.01
N SER A 186 8.94 -6.89 10.32
CA SER A 186 8.17 -8.01 10.88
C SER A 186 6.65 -7.77 10.83
N ARG A 187 6.22 -6.55 10.55
CA ARG A 187 4.79 -6.23 10.37
C ARG A 187 4.30 -6.90 9.10
N ARG A 188 3.25 -7.69 9.24
CA ARG A 188 2.56 -8.30 8.08
C ARG A 188 1.46 -7.35 7.64
N SER A 189 1.50 -6.92 6.39
CA SER A 189 0.40 -6.17 5.79
C SER A 189 -0.87 -7.03 5.78
N ARG A 190 -2.05 -6.37 5.85
CA ARG A 190 -3.36 -6.99 5.59
C ARG A 190 -3.65 -7.08 4.10
N VAL A 191 -2.96 -6.25 3.31
CA VAL A 191 -3.11 -6.17 1.84
C VAL A 191 -1.98 -6.95 1.17
N HIS A 192 -2.34 -7.59 0.07
CA HIS A 192 -1.40 -8.38 -0.75
C HIS A 192 -1.69 -8.20 -2.24
#